data_60bcbc7fd1ae724d8de5cdc30445f22e
#
_entry.id   60bcbc7fd1ae724d8de5cdc30445f22e
#
_cell.length_a   1.000
_cell.length_b   1.000
_cell.length_c   1.000
_cell.angle_alpha   90.00
_cell.angle_beta   90.00
_cell.angle_gamma   90.00
#
_symmetry.space_group_name_H-M   'P 1'
#
loop_
_entity.id
_entity.type
_entity.pdbx_description
1 polymer ?
#
loop_
_entity_poly.entity_id
_entity_poly.type
_entity_poly.pdbx_seq_one_letter_code
_entity_poly.pdbx_strand_id
1 'polypeptide(L)'
;MRPSATRALANTFLALLGLGCPHPGAAPTPTAGEPELRVALAVGVQSVVLGGNESGELFVTDDGTGQAVGSIPAGARWIAIPDSATQGAKLRLVRPDGTATEPHTGIALVNVTENRFAMTNARRYRGRINVVAGRAGGGLTVVNRLGIESYLAGVVGPEIGGRRPDELAAVLAQAVVSRTFALGNRGRYESLGFDAYADTRDQVYNGVAVETPQAWDAVRRTAGQVLRYRGEIIDAFFHSTCGFSTAGVEEAFATGRTRPYLRPVSDQYAKGRYYCDISPRFRWREEWDAQKLRAIFTRTLPAVMPIGGDGLQPITDVEVTRTTRSGRVGELRIVFEHGDVRIPGGAVRSILRPEVDRTLSSTAFQLTGTKDGGRLTRLVAAGAGSGHAVGMCQWGAVGRARAGQDHRRILSTYFPGTTLDRIY
;
A
#
# COMPACT_ATOMS: atom_id res chain seq x y z
N MET A 1 4.89 86.63 -15.82
CA MET A 1 4.13 86.04 -14.73
C MET A 1 3.43 84.76 -15.26
N ARG A 2 3.93 83.55 -14.95
CA ARG A 2 3.32 82.26 -15.22
C ARG A 2 3.42 81.40 -13.96
N PRO A 3 2.37 80.72 -13.56
CA PRO A 3 2.40 79.89 -12.34
C PRO A 3 2.98 78.48 -12.64
N SER A 4 3.70 77.99 -11.67
CA SER A 4 4.37 76.73 -11.62
C SER A 4 3.38 75.57 -11.46
N ALA A 5 3.54 74.52 -12.27
CA ALA A 5 2.78 73.25 -12.19
C ALA A 5 3.51 72.30 -11.25
N THR A 6 2.87 71.95 -10.17
CA THR A 6 3.29 70.88 -9.22
C THR A 6 2.93 69.48 -9.80
N ARG A 7 3.94 68.69 -10.09
CA ARG A 7 3.75 67.26 -10.45
C ARG A 7 3.55 66.42 -9.19
N ALA A 8 2.40 65.78 -9.10
CA ALA A 8 2.12 64.73 -8.15
C ALA A 8 2.75 63.41 -8.63
N LEU A 9 3.63 62.82 -7.83
CA LEU A 9 4.19 61.49 -8.02
C LEU A 9 3.17 60.47 -7.49
N ALA A 10 2.60 59.68 -8.39
CA ALA A 10 1.80 58.51 -8.04
C ALA A 10 2.73 57.35 -7.68
N ASN A 11 2.72 56.95 -6.42
CA ASN A 11 3.37 55.74 -5.95
C ASN A 11 2.54 54.53 -6.38
N THR A 12 3.01 53.78 -7.37
CA THR A 12 2.46 52.49 -7.75
C THR A 12 3.05 51.44 -6.80
N PHE A 13 2.24 50.97 -5.85
CA PHE A 13 2.56 49.80 -5.06
C PHE A 13 2.47 48.54 -5.94
N LEU A 14 3.63 47.97 -6.25
CA LEU A 14 3.73 46.66 -6.91
C LEU A 14 3.50 45.57 -5.81
N ALA A 15 2.32 45.02 -5.78
CA ALA A 15 2.02 43.87 -4.92
C ALA A 15 2.76 42.63 -5.48
N LEU A 16 3.86 42.23 -4.84
CA LEU A 16 4.47 40.91 -5.04
C LEU A 16 3.48 39.87 -4.54
N LEU A 17 2.79 39.25 -5.48
CA LEU A 17 2.07 37.98 -5.25
C LEU A 17 3.10 36.90 -4.89
N GLY A 18 3.21 36.60 -3.62
CA GLY A 18 3.94 35.45 -3.12
C GLY A 18 3.35 34.18 -3.74
N LEU A 19 4.16 33.49 -4.53
CA LEU A 19 3.88 32.10 -4.95
C LEU A 19 3.90 31.21 -3.70
N GLY A 20 2.77 31.17 -2.99
CA GLY A 20 2.52 30.17 -1.96
C GLY A 20 2.49 28.81 -2.60
N CYS A 21 3.27 27.86 -2.07
CA CYS A 21 3.11 26.45 -2.40
C CYS A 21 1.62 26.07 -2.31
N PRO A 22 1.07 25.36 -3.30
CA PRO A 22 -0.34 24.98 -3.25
C PRO A 22 -0.56 24.07 -2.04
N HIS A 23 -1.28 24.57 -1.05
CA HIS A 23 -1.83 23.76 0.01
C HIS A 23 -2.72 22.69 -0.62
N PRO A 24 -2.68 21.43 -0.17
CA PRO A 24 -3.64 20.44 -0.64
C PRO A 24 -5.05 20.98 -0.35
N GLY A 25 -5.77 21.26 -1.44
CA GLY A 25 -7.10 21.89 -1.37
C GLY A 25 -8.05 21.09 -0.46
N ALA A 26 -9.12 21.76 -0.01
CA ALA A 26 -10.18 21.10 0.74
C ALA A 26 -10.57 19.80 0.03
N ALA A 27 -10.75 18.71 0.80
CA ALA A 27 -11.30 17.48 0.24
C ALA A 27 -12.65 17.82 -0.42
N PRO A 28 -12.97 17.24 -1.58
CA PRO A 28 -14.30 17.39 -2.14
C PRO A 28 -15.31 16.90 -1.10
N THR A 29 -16.45 17.57 -1.01
CA THR A 29 -17.59 17.10 -0.22
C THR A 29 -17.90 15.66 -0.61
N PRO A 30 -18.08 14.72 0.33
CA PRO A 30 -18.42 13.34 0.01
C PRO A 30 -19.60 13.28 -0.96
N THR A 31 -19.47 12.50 -2.02
CA THR A 31 -20.55 12.30 -2.99
C THR A 31 -21.65 11.50 -2.30
N ALA A 32 -22.92 11.85 -2.55
CA ALA A 32 -24.04 11.09 -2.01
C ALA A 32 -23.90 9.60 -2.39
N GLY A 33 -23.94 8.73 -1.37
CA GLY A 33 -23.74 7.29 -1.54
C GLY A 33 -22.28 6.83 -1.56
N GLU A 34 -21.30 7.73 -1.35
CA GLU A 34 -19.88 7.37 -1.23
C GLU A 34 -19.66 6.43 -0.03
N PRO A 35 -19.09 5.22 -0.22
CA PRO A 35 -18.81 4.30 0.87
C PRO A 35 -17.74 4.84 1.84
N GLU A 36 -17.98 4.68 3.14
CA GLU A 36 -16.95 4.86 4.18
C GLU A 36 -16.06 3.61 4.24
N LEU A 37 -14.77 3.80 4.44
CA LEU A 37 -13.77 2.77 4.70
C LEU A 37 -13.18 2.96 6.10
N ARG A 38 -12.90 1.83 6.79
CA ARG A 38 -12.25 1.76 8.10
C ARG A 38 -10.84 1.21 7.92
N VAL A 39 -9.84 2.05 8.14
CA VAL A 39 -8.42 1.72 7.87
C VAL A 39 -7.66 1.63 9.20
N ALA A 40 -7.12 0.47 9.54
CA ALA A 40 -6.30 0.27 10.72
C ALA A 40 -4.93 0.92 10.54
N LEU A 41 -4.67 1.98 11.30
CA LEU A 41 -3.38 2.70 11.33
C LEU A 41 -2.37 2.05 12.26
N ALA A 42 -2.86 1.44 13.35
CA ALA A 42 -2.08 0.69 14.32
C ALA A 42 -2.96 -0.36 15.01
N VAL A 43 -2.38 -1.50 15.38
CA VAL A 43 -3.07 -2.60 16.06
C VAL A 43 -2.18 -3.13 17.19
N GLY A 44 -2.76 -3.32 18.39
CA GLY A 44 -2.08 -3.90 19.55
C GLY A 44 -1.04 -2.97 20.21
N VAL A 45 -1.13 -1.64 19.98
CA VAL A 45 -0.16 -0.69 20.54
C VAL A 45 -0.50 -0.33 21.99
N GLN A 46 0.53 -0.02 22.80
CA GLN A 46 0.37 0.30 24.21
C GLN A 46 0.10 1.78 24.47
N SER A 47 0.32 2.64 23.50
CA SER A 47 -0.02 4.05 23.60
C SER A 47 -0.20 4.67 22.22
N VAL A 48 -1.01 5.74 22.15
CA VAL A 48 -1.27 6.51 20.94
C VAL A 48 -1.27 8.00 21.25
N VAL A 49 -0.44 8.76 20.55
CA VAL A 49 -0.46 10.22 20.67
C VAL A 49 -1.56 10.79 19.76
N LEU A 50 -2.44 11.57 20.34
CA LEU A 50 -3.57 12.22 19.67
C LEU A 50 -3.36 13.73 19.63
N GLY A 51 -3.56 14.37 18.48
CA GLY A 51 -3.23 15.78 18.27
C GLY A 51 -1.76 16.03 18.00
N GLY A 52 -1.35 17.28 18.01
CA GLY A 52 0.02 17.74 17.72
C GLY A 52 0.06 19.16 17.16
N ASN A 53 1.26 19.71 16.97
CA ASN A 53 1.47 21.11 16.60
C ASN A 53 0.72 21.59 15.34
N GLU A 54 0.42 20.68 14.40
CA GLU A 54 -0.32 20.97 13.17
C GLU A 54 -1.78 20.54 13.23
N SER A 55 -2.25 19.98 14.36
CA SER A 55 -3.66 19.63 14.50
C SER A 55 -4.53 20.88 14.68
N GLY A 56 -5.76 20.82 14.20
CA GLY A 56 -6.84 21.65 14.68
C GLY A 56 -7.32 21.21 16.06
N GLU A 57 -8.38 21.82 16.55
CA GLU A 57 -9.11 21.33 17.71
C GLU A 57 -9.79 20.00 17.37
N LEU A 58 -9.63 18.99 18.23
CA LEU A 58 -10.22 17.66 18.05
C LEU A 58 -11.32 17.46 19.10
N PHE A 59 -12.55 17.37 18.65
CA PHE A 59 -13.66 16.99 19.49
C PHE A 59 -13.63 15.48 19.74
N VAL A 60 -13.70 15.09 21.01
CA VAL A 60 -13.58 13.70 21.45
C VAL A 60 -14.93 13.23 22.00
N THR A 61 -15.42 12.11 21.47
CA THR A 61 -16.62 11.43 21.96
C THR A 61 -16.32 10.00 22.36
N ASP A 62 -17.09 9.43 23.26
CA ASP A 62 -17.15 8.00 23.49
C ASP A 62 -17.75 7.31 22.26
N ASP A 63 -17.05 6.31 21.69
CA ASP A 63 -17.43 5.66 20.43
C ASP A 63 -18.71 4.80 20.55
N GLY A 64 -19.01 4.32 21.76
CA GLY A 64 -20.21 3.50 22.02
C GLY A 64 -21.48 4.32 22.28
N THR A 65 -21.37 5.42 23.06
CA THR A 65 -22.50 6.23 23.50
C THR A 65 -22.68 7.52 22.71
N GLY A 66 -21.63 7.99 22.00
CA GLY A 66 -21.61 9.29 21.34
C GLY A 66 -21.49 10.49 22.29
N GLN A 67 -21.41 10.27 23.62
CA GLN A 67 -21.29 11.34 24.59
C GLN A 67 -19.96 12.06 24.48
N ALA A 68 -19.97 13.37 24.76
CA ALA A 68 -18.75 14.17 24.78
C ALA A 68 -17.82 13.74 25.90
N VAL A 69 -16.57 13.45 25.57
CA VAL A 69 -15.46 13.16 26.50
C VAL A 69 -14.66 14.44 26.76
N GLY A 70 -14.55 15.30 25.75
CA GLY A 70 -13.85 16.57 25.84
C GLY A 70 -13.35 17.07 24.51
N SER A 71 -12.42 18.00 24.55
CA SER A 71 -11.77 18.58 23.36
C SER A 71 -10.27 18.63 23.57
N ILE A 72 -9.51 18.22 22.56
CA ILE A 72 -8.04 18.43 22.51
C ILE A 72 -7.79 19.76 21.81
N PRO A 73 -7.29 20.79 22.50
CA PRO A 73 -7.05 22.09 21.89
C PRO A 73 -6.11 22.00 20.69
N ALA A 74 -6.25 22.94 19.77
CA ALA A 74 -5.36 23.05 18.62
C ALA A 74 -3.89 23.08 19.06
N GLY A 75 -3.07 22.21 18.47
CA GLY A 75 -1.65 22.08 18.80
C GLY A 75 -1.34 21.25 20.06
N ALA A 76 -2.32 20.95 20.90
CA ALA A 76 -2.13 20.12 22.09
C ALA A 76 -1.98 18.63 21.74
N ARG A 77 -1.47 17.85 22.72
CA ARG A 77 -1.29 16.40 22.61
C ARG A 77 -1.89 15.71 23.83
N TRP A 78 -2.77 14.75 23.59
CA TRP A 78 -3.22 13.81 24.59
C TRP A 78 -2.70 12.42 24.23
N ILE A 79 -2.64 11.52 25.23
CA ILE A 79 -2.15 10.16 25.01
C ILE A 79 -3.27 9.19 25.39
N ALA A 80 -3.67 8.33 24.45
CA ALA A 80 -4.53 7.20 24.75
C ALA A 80 -3.66 6.03 25.23
N ILE A 81 -4.05 5.39 26.34
CA ILE A 81 -3.41 4.21 26.92
C ILE A 81 -4.47 3.16 27.29
N PRO A 82 -4.14 1.85 27.28
CA PRO A 82 -4.99 0.83 27.88
C PRO A 82 -5.18 1.10 29.38
N ASP A 83 -6.42 0.94 29.86
CA ASP A 83 -6.70 1.08 31.30
C ASP A 83 -6.30 -0.20 32.05
N SER A 84 -5.31 -0.09 32.94
CA SER A 84 -4.79 -1.21 33.70
C SER A 84 -5.84 -1.80 34.67
N ALA A 85 -6.73 -0.98 35.22
CA ALA A 85 -7.79 -1.44 36.12
C ALA A 85 -8.80 -2.37 35.45
N THR A 86 -8.97 -2.25 34.12
CA THR A 86 -9.84 -3.13 33.32
C THR A 86 -9.06 -4.18 32.54
N GLN A 87 -7.80 -4.42 32.88
CA GLN A 87 -6.89 -5.34 32.16
C GLN A 87 -6.80 -5.04 30.65
N GLY A 88 -6.90 -3.77 30.28
CA GLY A 88 -6.84 -3.31 28.88
C GLY A 88 -8.14 -3.49 28.09
N ALA A 89 -9.25 -3.90 28.72
CA ALA A 89 -10.57 -3.93 28.07
C ALA A 89 -11.14 -2.53 27.77
N LYS A 90 -10.59 -1.51 28.44
CA LYS A 90 -10.91 -0.09 28.23
C LYS A 90 -9.62 0.72 28.03
N LEU A 91 -9.78 1.97 27.61
CA LEU A 91 -8.71 2.95 27.45
C LEU A 91 -9.01 4.21 28.25
N ARG A 92 -7.97 4.97 28.56
CA ARG A 92 -8.06 6.34 29.13
C ARG A 92 -7.27 7.31 28.25
N LEU A 93 -7.70 8.57 28.28
CA LEU A 93 -6.95 9.67 27.70
C LEU A 93 -6.20 10.41 28.81
N VAL A 94 -4.89 10.50 28.67
CA VAL A 94 -4.02 11.26 29.57
C VAL A 94 -3.75 12.63 28.97
N ARG A 95 -4.03 13.68 29.75
CA ARG A 95 -3.81 15.06 29.39
C ARG A 95 -2.37 15.51 29.68
N PRO A 96 -1.93 16.66 29.14
CA PRO A 96 -0.56 17.18 29.40
C PRO A 96 -0.24 17.43 30.89
N ASP A 97 -1.24 17.69 31.70
CA ASP A 97 -1.11 17.89 33.16
C ASP A 97 -1.05 16.58 33.95
N GLY A 98 -1.08 15.44 33.27
CA GLY A 98 -1.06 14.11 33.87
C GLY A 98 -2.44 13.59 34.34
N THR A 99 -3.49 14.38 34.26
CA THR A 99 -4.86 13.90 34.58
C THR A 99 -5.38 12.97 33.50
N ALA A 100 -6.20 11.98 33.89
CA ALA A 100 -6.78 11.02 32.96
C ALA A 100 -8.31 11.14 32.93
N THR A 101 -8.91 10.75 31.81
CA THR A 101 -10.37 10.63 31.68
C THR A 101 -10.89 9.38 32.41
N GLU A 102 -12.20 9.25 32.56
CA GLU A 102 -12.84 7.97 32.87
C GLU A 102 -12.51 6.93 31.79
N PRO A 103 -12.62 5.62 32.13
CA PRO A 103 -12.32 4.55 31.18
C PRO A 103 -13.42 4.38 30.12
N HIS A 104 -13.03 4.32 28.82
CA HIS A 104 -13.89 4.12 27.65
C HIS A 104 -13.53 2.81 26.94
N THR A 105 -14.51 2.14 26.33
CA THR A 105 -14.23 0.99 25.41
C THR A 105 -13.64 1.44 24.10
N GLY A 106 -13.97 2.64 23.66
CA GLY A 106 -13.47 3.31 22.48
C GLY A 106 -13.79 4.78 22.50
N ILE A 107 -13.03 5.55 21.76
CA ILE A 107 -13.24 6.98 21.53
C ILE A 107 -13.20 7.29 20.04
N ALA A 108 -13.92 8.33 19.64
CA ALA A 108 -13.85 8.90 18.30
C ALA A 108 -13.37 10.36 18.37
N LEU A 109 -12.47 10.74 17.45
CA LEU A 109 -11.95 12.08 17.33
C LEU A 109 -12.32 12.67 15.98
N VAL A 110 -12.92 13.85 16.00
CA VAL A 110 -13.26 14.62 14.81
C VAL A 110 -12.56 15.97 14.88
N ASN A 111 -11.93 16.38 13.79
CA ASN A 111 -11.40 17.73 13.69
C ASN A 111 -12.55 18.71 13.42
N VAL A 112 -12.69 19.73 14.26
CA VAL A 112 -13.74 20.75 14.13
C VAL A 112 -13.23 22.05 13.53
N THR A 113 -11.92 22.18 13.32
CA THR A 113 -11.30 23.35 12.71
C THR A 113 -11.29 23.23 11.20
N GLU A 114 -11.83 24.19 10.49
CA GLU A 114 -11.81 24.22 9.02
C GLU A 114 -10.38 24.13 8.49
N ASN A 115 -10.21 23.42 7.36
CA ASN A 115 -8.92 23.22 6.67
C ASN A 115 -7.80 22.60 7.52
N ARG A 116 -8.14 21.96 8.64
CA ARG A 116 -7.23 21.20 9.50
C ARG A 116 -7.56 19.71 9.44
N PHE A 117 -6.69 18.89 10.01
CA PHE A 117 -6.78 17.42 9.96
C PHE A 117 -6.71 16.83 11.36
N ALA A 118 -7.34 15.67 11.56
CA ALA A 118 -7.07 14.87 12.73
C ALA A 118 -5.62 14.37 12.69
N MET A 119 -4.95 14.36 13.85
CA MET A 119 -3.57 13.89 13.96
C MET A 119 -3.46 12.75 14.97
N THR A 120 -2.71 11.73 14.57
CA THR A 120 -2.25 10.68 15.48
C THR A 120 -0.82 10.28 15.11
N ASN A 121 0.03 10.04 16.14
CA ASN A 121 1.43 9.67 15.98
C ASN A 121 2.17 10.56 14.94
N ALA A 122 1.99 11.88 15.04
CA ALA A 122 2.58 12.91 14.19
C ALA A 122 2.18 12.84 12.69
N ARG A 123 1.13 12.10 12.34
CA ARG A 123 0.59 12.06 10.98
C ARG A 123 -0.80 12.68 10.91
N ARG A 124 -1.11 13.31 9.79
CA ARG A 124 -2.40 13.98 9.50
C ARG A 124 -3.31 13.06 8.68
N TYR A 125 -4.59 13.03 9.06
CA TYR A 125 -5.59 12.19 8.40
C TYR A 125 -6.88 12.98 8.13
N ARG A 126 -7.52 12.69 7.02
CA ARG A 126 -8.90 13.12 6.73
C ARG A 126 -9.90 12.24 7.47
N GLY A 127 -11.13 12.70 7.59
CA GLY A 127 -12.17 11.95 8.29
C GLY A 127 -11.97 11.94 9.81
N ARG A 128 -12.37 10.86 10.46
CA ARG A 128 -12.29 10.71 11.93
C ARG A 128 -11.32 9.59 12.33
N ILE A 129 -10.75 9.73 13.51
CA ILE A 129 -9.89 8.70 14.12
C ILE A 129 -10.69 8.06 15.26
N ASN A 130 -10.80 6.73 15.24
CA ASN A 130 -11.30 5.94 16.36
C ASN A 130 -10.13 5.22 17.03
N VAL A 131 -10.13 5.20 18.36
CA VAL A 131 -9.20 4.40 19.16
C VAL A 131 -10.03 3.47 20.01
N VAL A 132 -9.80 2.17 19.87
CA VAL A 132 -10.60 1.12 20.52
C VAL A 132 -9.66 0.22 21.32
N ALA A 133 -10.06 -0.15 22.54
CA ALA A 133 -9.32 -1.04 23.42
C ALA A 133 -9.67 -2.52 23.20
N GLY A 134 -8.69 -3.41 23.39
CA GLY A 134 -8.89 -4.85 23.61
C GLY A 134 -9.32 -5.72 22.43
N ARG A 135 -9.48 -5.21 21.20
CA ARG A 135 -10.04 -6.00 20.08
C ARG A 135 -9.04 -6.93 19.37
N ALA A 136 -7.81 -6.56 19.24
CA ALA A 136 -6.85 -7.32 18.43
C ALA A 136 -5.61 -7.71 19.25
N GLY A 137 -5.71 -8.76 20.07
CA GLY A 137 -4.56 -9.30 20.80
C GLY A 137 -4.07 -8.47 21.97
N GLY A 138 -4.93 -7.60 22.55
CA GLY A 138 -4.58 -6.67 23.62
C GLY A 138 -4.03 -5.33 23.10
N GLY A 139 -3.97 -4.31 23.97
CA GLY A 139 -3.56 -2.96 23.59
C GLY A 139 -4.65 -2.18 22.82
N LEU A 140 -4.24 -1.13 22.10
CA LEU A 140 -5.13 -0.24 21.38
C LEU A 140 -5.11 -0.51 19.87
N THR A 141 -6.26 -0.41 19.24
CA THR A 141 -6.41 -0.38 17.78
C THR A 141 -6.82 1.03 17.36
N VAL A 142 -6.07 1.62 16.42
CA VAL A 142 -6.34 2.95 15.86
C VAL A 142 -6.89 2.80 14.45
N VAL A 143 -8.09 3.30 14.22
CA VAL A 143 -8.81 3.18 12.95
C VAL A 143 -9.11 4.57 12.41
N ASN A 144 -8.71 4.83 11.17
CA ASN A 144 -9.15 6.01 10.43
C ASN A 144 -10.43 5.67 9.65
N ARG A 145 -11.50 6.43 9.85
CA ARG A 145 -12.78 6.27 9.13
C ARG A 145 -12.99 7.47 8.21
N LEU A 146 -13.09 7.19 6.91
CA LEU A 146 -13.18 8.25 5.91
C LEU A 146 -13.87 7.73 4.63
N GLY A 147 -14.35 8.65 3.80
CA GLY A 147 -14.84 8.32 2.46
C GLY A 147 -13.75 7.70 1.60
N ILE A 148 -14.16 6.77 0.72
CA ILE A 148 -13.24 6.02 -0.15
C ILE A 148 -12.39 6.95 -1.03
N GLU A 149 -12.92 8.05 -1.54
CA GLU A 149 -12.18 8.97 -2.41
C GLU A 149 -11.06 9.69 -1.64
N SER A 150 -11.31 10.06 -0.39
CA SER A 150 -10.29 10.63 0.51
C SER A 150 -9.20 9.61 0.87
N TYR A 151 -9.57 8.34 1.05
CA TYR A 151 -8.61 7.24 1.22
C TYR A 151 -7.70 7.09 0.00
N LEU A 152 -8.29 7.06 -1.21
CA LEU A 152 -7.56 6.89 -2.45
C LEU A 152 -6.56 8.01 -2.73
N ALA A 153 -6.85 9.24 -2.32
CA ALA A 153 -5.90 10.35 -2.45
C ALA A 153 -4.59 10.08 -1.69
N GLY A 154 -4.68 9.39 -0.54
CA GLY A 154 -3.53 8.96 0.27
C GLY A 154 -2.86 7.66 -0.19
N VAL A 155 -3.45 6.96 -1.18
CA VAL A 155 -2.95 5.67 -1.71
C VAL A 155 -2.34 5.83 -3.10
N VAL A 156 -3.02 6.51 -4.03
CA VAL A 156 -2.65 6.54 -5.46
C VAL A 156 -1.27 7.15 -5.68
N GLY A 157 -0.92 8.23 -4.94
CA GLY A 157 0.40 8.86 -5.04
C GLY A 157 1.55 7.91 -4.69
N PRO A 158 1.57 7.30 -3.50
CA PRO A 158 2.57 6.30 -3.12
C PRO A 158 2.66 5.10 -4.06
N GLU A 159 1.53 4.62 -4.58
CA GLU A 159 1.48 3.40 -5.39
C GLU A 159 2.07 3.59 -6.79
N ILE A 160 1.73 4.68 -7.48
CA ILE A 160 2.19 4.86 -8.86
C ILE A 160 3.21 5.99 -9.01
N GLY A 161 3.39 6.84 -7.99
CA GLY A 161 4.31 7.98 -7.97
C GLY A 161 3.85 9.15 -8.83
N GLY A 162 4.63 10.23 -8.80
CA GLY A 162 4.44 11.37 -9.70
C GLY A 162 4.68 10.96 -11.16
N ARG A 163 3.75 11.32 -12.05
CA ARG A 163 3.78 10.93 -13.47
C ARG A 163 3.73 12.16 -14.36
N ARG A 164 4.28 12.03 -15.57
CA ARG A 164 4.21 13.05 -16.60
C ARG A 164 2.75 13.19 -17.13
N PRO A 165 2.41 14.30 -17.78
CA PRO A 165 1.06 14.49 -18.33
C PRO A 165 0.62 13.37 -19.29
N ASP A 166 1.54 12.87 -20.13
CA ASP A 166 1.29 11.77 -21.09
C ASP A 166 1.12 10.39 -20.41
N GLU A 167 1.36 10.30 -19.10
CA GLU A 167 1.20 9.10 -18.29
C GLU A 167 -0.07 9.11 -17.43
N LEU A 168 -0.87 10.17 -17.51
CA LEU A 168 -2.05 10.36 -16.65
C LEU A 168 -3.05 9.20 -16.75
N ALA A 169 -3.19 8.56 -17.92
CA ALA A 169 -4.06 7.38 -18.08
C ALA A 169 -3.69 6.22 -17.13
N ALA A 170 -2.39 6.05 -16.82
CA ALA A 170 -1.95 5.06 -15.84
C ALA A 170 -2.37 5.43 -14.41
N VAL A 171 -2.34 6.72 -14.05
CA VAL A 171 -2.78 7.19 -12.74
C VAL A 171 -4.30 7.02 -12.57
N LEU A 172 -5.07 7.32 -13.62
CA LEU A 172 -6.52 7.06 -13.66
C LEU A 172 -6.82 5.56 -13.48
N ALA A 173 -6.08 4.69 -14.20
CA ALA A 173 -6.22 3.25 -14.05
C ALA A 173 -5.88 2.78 -12.64
N GLN A 174 -4.81 3.31 -12.02
CA GLN A 174 -4.44 3.00 -10.63
C GLN A 174 -5.54 3.41 -9.64
N ALA A 175 -6.15 4.58 -9.82
CA ALA A 175 -7.25 5.03 -8.95
C ALA A 175 -8.45 4.07 -9.01
N VAL A 176 -8.82 3.61 -10.21
CA VAL A 176 -9.89 2.61 -10.38
C VAL A 176 -9.52 1.27 -9.75
N VAL A 177 -8.31 0.77 -9.99
CA VAL A 177 -7.84 -0.52 -9.44
C VAL A 177 -7.79 -0.46 -7.91
N SER A 178 -7.23 0.61 -7.33
CA SER A 178 -7.16 0.79 -5.88
C SER A 178 -8.54 0.89 -5.24
N ARG A 179 -9.50 1.58 -5.87
CA ARG A 179 -10.90 1.65 -5.42
C ARG A 179 -11.57 0.28 -5.48
N THR A 180 -11.41 -0.43 -6.58
CA THR A 180 -11.96 -1.77 -6.77
C THR A 180 -11.43 -2.73 -5.71
N PHE A 181 -10.11 -2.72 -5.46
CA PHE A 181 -9.47 -3.54 -4.44
C PHE A 181 -10.01 -3.23 -3.04
N ALA A 182 -10.06 -1.95 -2.64
CA ALA A 182 -10.51 -1.55 -1.32
C ALA A 182 -11.97 -1.93 -1.07
N LEU A 183 -12.84 -1.72 -2.05
CA LEU A 183 -14.27 -2.06 -1.93
C LEU A 183 -14.54 -3.56 -2.05
N GLY A 184 -13.80 -4.28 -2.88
CA GLY A 184 -13.91 -5.75 -3.00
C GLY A 184 -13.45 -6.50 -1.74
N ASN A 185 -12.56 -5.88 -0.96
CA ASN A 185 -12.06 -6.44 0.31
C ASN A 185 -12.72 -5.83 1.56
N ARG A 186 -13.70 -4.95 1.41
CA ARG A 186 -14.42 -4.34 2.53
C ARG A 186 -15.07 -5.42 3.40
N GLY A 187 -14.93 -5.29 4.72
CA GLY A 187 -15.41 -6.28 5.68
C GLY A 187 -14.48 -7.48 5.91
N ARG A 188 -13.36 -7.57 5.21
CA ARG A 188 -12.39 -8.67 5.36
C ARG A 188 -11.91 -8.86 6.81
N TYR A 189 -11.78 -7.77 7.55
CA TYR A 189 -11.37 -7.76 8.96
C TYR A 189 -12.50 -7.26 9.88
N GLU A 190 -13.75 -7.53 9.55
CA GLU A 190 -14.93 -7.08 10.31
C GLU A 190 -14.84 -7.50 11.79
N SER A 191 -14.40 -8.72 12.08
CA SER A 191 -14.21 -9.22 13.45
C SER A 191 -13.19 -8.41 14.26
N LEU A 192 -12.24 -7.72 13.58
CA LEU A 192 -11.25 -6.85 14.19
C LEU A 192 -11.70 -5.38 14.26
N GLY A 193 -12.84 -5.04 13.62
CA GLY A 193 -13.46 -3.72 13.63
C GLY A 193 -12.96 -2.75 12.54
N PHE A 194 -12.29 -3.24 11.50
CA PHE A 194 -11.82 -2.44 10.36
C PHE A 194 -11.94 -3.21 9.04
N ASP A 195 -11.65 -2.55 7.92
CA ASP A 195 -11.77 -3.11 6.57
C ASP A 195 -10.41 -3.41 5.93
N ALA A 196 -9.39 -2.60 6.23
CA ALA A 196 -8.06 -2.72 5.62
C ALA A 196 -6.96 -2.29 6.61
N TYR A 197 -5.76 -2.83 6.43
CA TYR A 197 -4.53 -2.31 7.05
C TYR A 197 -3.95 -1.17 6.20
N ALA A 198 -3.29 -0.22 6.86
CA ALA A 198 -2.61 0.92 6.22
C ALA A 198 -1.21 0.58 5.65
N ASP A 199 -0.88 -0.69 5.45
CA ASP A 199 0.43 -1.16 5.03
C ASP A 199 0.36 -2.18 3.89
N THR A 200 1.49 -2.84 3.60
CA THR A 200 1.64 -3.80 2.49
C THR A 200 0.78 -5.07 2.58
N ARG A 201 0.06 -5.27 3.69
CA ARG A 201 -0.95 -6.36 3.81
C ARG A 201 -2.16 -6.10 2.92
N ASP A 202 -2.49 -4.82 2.72
CA ASP A 202 -3.55 -4.36 1.81
C ASP A 202 -3.02 -3.27 0.88
N GLN A 203 -3.09 -1.99 1.24
CA GLN A 203 -2.56 -0.86 0.46
C GLN A 203 -1.85 0.13 1.39
N VAL A 204 -0.69 0.62 0.97
CA VAL A 204 0.07 1.60 1.75
C VAL A 204 -0.69 2.92 1.80
N TYR A 205 -1.21 3.27 2.99
CA TYR A 205 -1.95 4.49 3.26
C TYR A 205 -1.21 5.35 4.30
N ASN A 206 -0.73 6.51 3.89
CA ASN A 206 0.07 7.41 4.74
C ASN A 206 -0.65 8.73 5.08
N GLY A 207 -1.97 8.81 4.90
CA GLY A 207 -2.76 10.00 5.19
C GLY A 207 -2.43 11.17 4.24
N VAL A 208 -2.59 12.39 4.73
CA VAL A 208 -2.53 13.63 3.93
C VAL A 208 -1.13 13.95 3.39
N ALA A 209 -0.07 13.52 4.08
CA ALA A 209 1.31 13.89 3.73
C ALA A 209 1.77 13.41 2.34
N VAL A 210 1.10 12.41 1.77
CA VAL A 210 1.43 11.81 0.47
C VAL A 210 0.42 12.13 -0.62
N GLU A 211 -0.60 12.93 -0.31
CA GLU A 211 -1.57 13.40 -1.31
C GLU A 211 -0.90 14.34 -2.31
N THR A 212 -1.22 14.17 -3.58
CA THR A 212 -0.74 15.04 -4.66
C THR A 212 -1.90 15.59 -5.48
N PRO A 213 -1.75 16.77 -6.13
CA PRO A 213 -2.77 17.29 -7.04
C PRO A 213 -3.14 16.30 -8.16
N GLN A 214 -2.16 15.56 -8.67
CA GLN A 214 -2.36 14.55 -9.71
C GLN A 214 -3.17 13.34 -9.20
N ALA A 215 -2.90 12.87 -7.97
CA ALA A 215 -3.69 11.81 -7.35
C ALA A 215 -5.14 12.25 -7.15
N TRP A 216 -5.37 13.46 -6.65
CA TRP A 216 -6.70 14.04 -6.50
C TRP A 216 -7.42 14.22 -7.84
N ASP A 217 -6.74 14.66 -8.92
CA ASP A 217 -7.33 14.76 -10.24
C ASP A 217 -7.79 13.37 -10.73
N ALA A 218 -6.93 12.36 -10.61
CA ALA A 218 -7.27 10.99 -10.99
C ALA A 218 -8.45 10.42 -10.20
N VAL A 219 -8.46 10.63 -8.89
CA VAL A 219 -9.53 10.18 -8.00
C VAL A 219 -10.87 10.82 -8.39
N ARG A 220 -10.92 12.16 -8.57
CA ARG A 220 -12.14 12.87 -8.99
C ARG A 220 -12.65 12.44 -10.36
N ARG A 221 -11.77 12.33 -11.35
CA ARG A 221 -12.15 11.93 -12.72
C ARG A 221 -12.68 10.51 -12.82
N THR A 222 -12.29 9.65 -11.91
CA THR A 222 -12.71 8.24 -11.85
C THR A 222 -13.65 7.94 -10.68
N ALA A 223 -14.22 8.98 -10.00
CA ALA A 223 -15.06 8.81 -8.83
C ALA A 223 -16.17 7.76 -9.07
N GLY A 224 -16.31 6.84 -8.12
CA GLY A 224 -17.28 5.75 -8.19
C GLY A 224 -16.97 4.63 -9.18
N GLN A 225 -15.94 4.75 -10.05
CA GLN A 225 -15.64 3.72 -11.05
C GLN A 225 -14.94 2.52 -10.40
N VAL A 226 -15.48 1.32 -10.64
CA VAL A 226 -14.95 0.03 -10.19
C VAL A 226 -15.00 -1.00 -11.32
N LEU A 227 -14.15 -2.03 -11.22
CA LEU A 227 -14.17 -3.18 -12.12
C LEU A 227 -15.09 -4.26 -11.57
N ARG A 228 -15.95 -4.81 -12.44
CA ARG A 228 -16.86 -5.91 -12.13
C ARG A 228 -16.69 -7.08 -13.10
N TYR A 229 -16.93 -8.26 -12.59
CA TYR A 229 -17.04 -9.46 -13.40
C TYR A 229 -18.34 -10.20 -13.02
N ARG A 230 -19.23 -10.38 -13.98
CA ARG A 230 -20.57 -10.97 -13.76
C ARG A 230 -21.38 -10.25 -12.67
N GLY A 231 -21.26 -8.92 -12.61
CA GLY A 231 -21.98 -8.09 -11.66
C GLY A 231 -21.29 -7.88 -10.30
N GLU A 232 -20.29 -8.70 -9.95
CA GLU A 232 -19.57 -8.61 -8.68
C GLU A 232 -18.30 -7.78 -8.82
N ILE A 233 -17.94 -7.01 -7.76
CA ILE A 233 -16.65 -6.29 -7.69
C ILE A 233 -15.53 -7.33 -7.64
N ILE A 234 -14.47 -7.13 -8.44
CA ILE A 234 -13.38 -8.09 -8.58
C ILE A 234 -12.25 -7.90 -7.54
N ASP A 235 -11.42 -8.93 -7.38
CA ASP A 235 -10.11 -8.84 -6.72
C ASP A 235 -9.12 -8.11 -7.67
N ALA A 236 -9.03 -6.79 -7.59
CA ALA A 236 -8.24 -5.98 -8.50
C ALA A 236 -6.78 -5.83 -8.02
N PHE A 237 -6.00 -6.92 -8.10
CA PHE A 237 -4.59 -6.90 -7.76
C PHE A 237 -3.76 -6.04 -8.71
N PHE A 238 -2.66 -5.49 -8.22
CA PHE A 238 -1.68 -4.77 -9.00
C PHE A 238 -0.26 -4.97 -8.43
N HIS A 239 0.74 -4.72 -9.25
CA HIS A 239 2.15 -4.90 -8.88
C HIS A 239 3.03 -3.95 -9.68
N SER A 240 4.27 -3.75 -9.24
CA SER A 240 5.17 -2.78 -9.85
C SER A 240 5.49 -3.10 -11.32
N THR A 241 6.09 -4.26 -11.61
CA THR A 241 6.62 -4.59 -12.94
C THR A 241 6.46 -6.08 -13.24
N CYS A 242 5.79 -6.44 -14.32
CA CYS A 242 5.62 -7.85 -14.69
C CYS A 242 6.88 -8.46 -15.34
N GLY A 243 7.72 -7.67 -15.98
CA GLY A 243 8.95 -8.09 -16.65
C GLY A 243 8.78 -8.61 -18.10
N PHE A 244 7.63 -9.17 -18.44
CA PHE A 244 7.25 -9.62 -19.79
C PHE A 244 5.75 -9.96 -19.90
N SER A 245 5.19 -10.61 -18.88
CA SER A 245 3.76 -10.94 -18.79
C SER A 245 3.30 -10.93 -17.33
N THR A 246 2.01 -10.73 -17.09
CA THR A 246 1.43 -10.96 -15.77
C THR A 246 1.29 -12.46 -15.48
N ALA A 247 0.94 -12.82 -14.25
CA ALA A 247 0.71 -14.18 -13.81
C ALA A 247 -0.77 -14.44 -13.51
N GLY A 248 -1.19 -15.69 -13.57
CA GLY A 248 -2.46 -16.11 -13.00
C GLY A 248 -2.42 -16.06 -11.47
N VAL A 249 -3.57 -15.83 -10.83
CA VAL A 249 -3.66 -15.76 -9.37
C VAL A 249 -3.19 -17.05 -8.70
N GLU A 250 -3.50 -18.18 -9.31
CA GLU A 250 -3.11 -19.54 -8.88
C GLU A 250 -1.60 -19.80 -8.98
N GLU A 251 -0.89 -19.01 -9.79
CA GLU A 251 0.57 -19.13 -9.93
C GLU A 251 1.34 -18.39 -8.83
N ALA A 252 0.77 -17.29 -8.34
CA ALA A 252 1.45 -16.39 -7.40
C ALA A 252 1.01 -16.62 -5.95
N PHE A 253 -0.21 -17.03 -5.71
CA PHE A 253 -0.78 -17.24 -4.39
C PHE A 253 -1.26 -18.67 -4.20
N ALA A 254 -1.04 -19.25 -3.02
CA ALA A 254 -1.43 -20.61 -2.69
C ALA A 254 -2.96 -20.81 -2.52
N THR A 255 -3.78 -20.00 -3.18
CA THR A 255 -5.25 -20.03 -3.02
C THR A 255 -5.94 -21.18 -3.74
N GLY A 256 -5.26 -21.84 -4.68
CA GLY A 256 -5.81 -22.90 -5.51
C GLY A 256 -6.98 -22.50 -6.43
N ARG A 257 -7.44 -21.23 -6.37
CA ARG A 257 -8.61 -20.74 -7.10
C ARG A 257 -8.19 -19.89 -8.28
N THR A 258 -8.57 -20.28 -9.49
CA THR A 258 -8.43 -19.45 -10.69
C THR A 258 -9.47 -18.33 -10.70
N ARG A 259 -9.13 -17.21 -11.36
CA ARG A 259 -10.05 -16.12 -11.64
C ARG A 259 -9.97 -15.80 -13.13
N PRO A 260 -11.07 -15.85 -13.88
CA PRO A 260 -11.05 -15.63 -15.34
C PRO A 260 -10.48 -14.29 -15.77
N TYR A 261 -10.59 -13.27 -14.89
CA TYR A 261 -10.08 -11.91 -15.10
C TYR A 261 -8.64 -11.71 -14.54
N LEU A 262 -8.03 -12.69 -13.87
CA LEU A 262 -6.66 -12.68 -13.34
C LEU A 262 -5.83 -13.81 -13.99
N ARG A 263 -5.79 -13.80 -15.31
CA ARG A 263 -4.98 -14.72 -16.12
C ARG A 263 -3.72 -14.03 -16.62
N PRO A 264 -2.70 -14.77 -17.07
CA PRO A 264 -1.51 -14.19 -17.69
C PRO A 264 -1.87 -13.31 -18.88
N VAL A 265 -1.35 -12.08 -18.91
CA VAL A 265 -1.49 -11.10 -19.98
C VAL A 265 -0.11 -10.68 -20.44
N SER A 266 0.20 -10.83 -21.72
CA SER A 266 1.47 -10.38 -22.29
C SER A 266 1.54 -8.86 -22.29
N ASP A 267 2.68 -8.33 -21.88
CA ASP A 267 2.97 -6.90 -21.92
C ASP A 267 3.83 -6.52 -23.14
N GLN A 268 4.08 -7.48 -24.04
CA GLN A 268 4.85 -7.30 -25.26
C GLN A 268 4.09 -6.50 -26.29
N TYR A 269 4.73 -5.48 -26.91
CA TYR A 269 4.17 -4.70 -28.02
C TYR A 269 4.94 -4.87 -29.32
N ALA A 270 6.21 -5.31 -29.24
CA ALA A 270 7.03 -5.67 -30.38
C ALA A 270 8.01 -6.79 -29.98
N LYS A 271 8.68 -7.45 -30.93
CA LYS A 271 9.64 -8.53 -30.62
C LYS A 271 10.71 -8.04 -29.63
N GLY A 272 10.73 -8.64 -28.44
CA GLY A 272 11.68 -8.30 -27.36
C GLY A 272 11.43 -6.95 -26.67
N ARG A 273 10.32 -6.25 -26.97
CA ARG A 273 9.97 -4.96 -26.38
C ARG A 273 8.65 -5.07 -25.60
N TYR A 274 8.63 -4.48 -24.42
CA TYR A 274 7.52 -4.59 -23.50
C TYR A 274 7.10 -3.21 -22.98
N TYR A 275 5.81 -2.99 -22.75
CA TYR A 275 5.34 -1.73 -22.17
C TYR A 275 5.98 -1.41 -20.83
N CYS A 276 6.35 -2.42 -20.05
CA CYS A 276 7.03 -2.25 -18.78
C CYS A 276 8.57 -2.19 -18.86
N ASP A 277 9.20 -2.21 -20.06
CA ASP A 277 10.67 -2.19 -20.22
C ASP A 277 11.33 -0.87 -19.79
N ILE A 278 10.53 0.17 -19.63
CA ILE A 278 10.90 1.47 -19.06
C ILE A 278 11.08 1.46 -17.53
N SER A 279 10.74 0.36 -16.86
CA SER A 279 10.87 0.22 -15.40
C SER A 279 12.35 0.07 -15.00
N PRO A 280 12.80 0.75 -13.92
CA PRO A 280 14.15 0.51 -13.37
C PRO A 280 14.29 -0.90 -12.78
N ARG A 281 13.19 -1.62 -12.57
CA ARG A 281 13.14 -3.00 -12.07
C ARG A 281 12.75 -4.01 -13.16
N PHE A 282 12.91 -3.62 -14.44
CA PHE A 282 12.55 -4.49 -15.55
C PHE A 282 13.43 -5.74 -15.61
N ARG A 283 14.73 -5.60 -15.32
CA ARG A 283 15.68 -6.69 -15.15
C ARG A 283 16.43 -6.53 -13.84
N TRP A 284 16.79 -7.66 -13.24
CA TRP A 284 17.55 -7.68 -12.00
C TRP A 284 18.47 -8.90 -11.95
N ARG A 285 19.51 -8.80 -11.13
CA ARG A 285 20.46 -9.85 -10.84
C ARG A 285 20.77 -9.84 -9.35
N GLU A 286 20.72 -11.02 -8.74
CA GLU A 286 21.10 -11.24 -7.35
C GLU A 286 22.14 -12.35 -7.29
N GLU A 287 23.01 -12.28 -6.29
CA GLU A 287 24.11 -13.20 -6.13
C GLU A 287 24.33 -13.52 -4.66
N TRP A 288 24.58 -14.79 -4.40
CA TRP A 288 24.90 -15.32 -3.08
C TRP A 288 26.14 -16.19 -3.17
N ASP A 289 27.10 -15.98 -2.28
CA ASP A 289 28.09 -16.99 -1.93
C ASP A 289 27.49 -18.03 -0.98
N ALA A 290 28.23 -19.09 -0.68
CA ALA A 290 27.78 -20.17 0.19
C ALA A 290 27.43 -19.68 1.60
N GLN A 291 28.21 -18.74 2.16
CA GLN A 291 28.00 -18.21 3.52
C GLN A 291 26.71 -17.39 3.58
N LYS A 292 26.53 -16.47 2.65
CA LYS A 292 25.32 -15.63 2.55
C LYS A 292 24.06 -16.49 2.35
N LEU A 293 24.13 -17.47 1.42
CA LEU A 293 23.02 -18.36 1.16
C LEU A 293 22.62 -19.18 2.40
N ARG A 294 23.63 -19.73 3.12
CA ARG A 294 23.41 -20.43 4.38
C ARG A 294 22.77 -19.52 5.40
N ALA A 295 23.26 -18.30 5.61
CA ALA A 295 22.71 -17.34 6.56
C ALA A 295 21.24 -16.99 6.26
N ILE A 296 20.89 -16.78 4.98
CA ILE A 296 19.50 -16.53 4.54
C ILE A 296 18.64 -17.76 4.84
N PHE A 297 19.04 -18.95 4.41
CA PHE A 297 18.23 -20.15 4.58
C PHE A 297 18.06 -20.57 6.04
N THR A 298 19.06 -20.37 6.92
CA THR A 298 18.92 -20.60 8.36
C THR A 298 17.77 -19.79 8.96
N ARG A 299 17.51 -18.60 8.43
CA ARG A 299 16.42 -17.71 8.91
C ARG A 299 15.08 -17.94 8.23
N THR A 300 15.09 -18.38 6.98
CA THR A 300 13.86 -18.43 6.17
C THR A 300 13.24 -19.83 6.07
N LEU A 301 14.06 -20.89 6.05
CA LEU A 301 13.57 -22.27 5.96
C LEU A 301 12.73 -22.75 7.16
N PRO A 302 12.93 -22.27 8.41
CA PRO A 302 12.03 -22.66 9.53
C PRO A 302 10.55 -22.38 9.26
N ALA A 303 10.22 -21.51 8.32
CA ALA A 303 8.84 -21.23 7.92
C ALA A 303 8.21 -22.39 7.09
N VAL A 304 9.01 -23.30 6.55
CA VAL A 304 8.56 -24.36 5.62
C VAL A 304 9.06 -25.76 6.00
N MET A 305 10.12 -25.85 6.81
CA MET A 305 10.65 -27.13 7.31
C MET A 305 11.35 -26.92 8.67
N PRO A 306 11.29 -27.92 9.58
CA PRO A 306 12.11 -27.87 10.79
C PRO A 306 13.59 -27.97 10.46
N ILE A 307 14.42 -27.20 11.17
CA ILE A 307 15.88 -27.34 11.13
C ILE A 307 16.29 -28.08 12.42
N GLY A 308 17.04 -29.20 12.28
CA GLY A 308 17.50 -30.00 13.40
C GLY A 308 18.54 -29.28 14.27
N GLY A 309 18.88 -29.88 15.43
CA GLY A 309 19.81 -29.32 16.41
C GLY A 309 21.22 -29.07 15.87
N ASP A 310 21.65 -29.82 14.85
CA ASP A 310 22.95 -29.66 14.17
C ASP A 310 22.97 -28.48 13.16
N GLY A 311 21.86 -27.76 13.06
CA GLY A 311 21.71 -26.62 12.14
C GLY A 311 21.47 -27.03 10.69
N LEU A 312 21.63 -26.06 9.77
CA LEU A 312 21.44 -26.29 8.35
C LEU A 312 22.63 -27.06 7.74
N GLN A 313 22.34 -28.18 7.10
CA GLN A 313 23.34 -28.99 6.40
C GLN A 313 23.97 -28.23 5.22
N PRO A 314 25.17 -28.62 4.72
CA PRO A 314 25.76 -28.05 3.52
C PRO A 314 24.81 -28.13 2.32
N ILE A 315 24.69 -27.01 1.60
CA ILE A 315 23.85 -26.90 0.40
C ILE A 315 24.67 -27.42 -0.78
N THR A 316 24.11 -28.39 -1.51
CA THR A 316 24.76 -28.98 -2.70
C THR A 316 24.16 -28.46 -4.00
N ASP A 317 22.89 -28.04 -3.97
CA ASP A 317 22.23 -27.42 -5.14
C ASP A 317 21.01 -26.55 -4.75
N VAL A 318 20.64 -25.66 -5.67
CA VAL A 318 19.36 -24.93 -5.68
C VAL A 318 18.88 -24.87 -7.12
N GLU A 319 17.76 -25.51 -7.42
CA GLU A 319 17.26 -25.66 -8.78
C GLU A 319 15.79 -25.33 -8.93
N VAL A 320 15.38 -24.89 -10.13
CA VAL A 320 13.99 -24.71 -10.50
C VAL A 320 13.47 -26.03 -11.06
N THR A 321 12.59 -26.70 -10.34
CA THR A 321 12.02 -28.01 -10.75
C THR A 321 10.74 -27.88 -11.55
N ARG A 322 10.03 -26.75 -11.43
CA ARG A 322 8.81 -26.48 -12.17
C ARG A 322 8.67 -25.00 -12.51
N THR A 323 8.25 -24.72 -13.73
CA THR A 323 7.84 -23.38 -14.18
C THR A 323 6.31 -23.33 -14.38
N THR A 324 5.74 -22.16 -14.19
CA THR A 324 4.31 -21.88 -14.41
C THR A 324 4.01 -21.56 -15.88
N ARG A 325 2.72 -21.45 -16.23
CA ARG A 325 2.29 -21.05 -17.58
C ARG A 325 2.79 -19.67 -18.00
N SER A 326 2.95 -18.76 -17.03
CA SER A 326 3.52 -17.42 -17.26
C SER A 326 5.06 -17.40 -17.30
N GLY A 327 5.75 -18.57 -17.27
CA GLY A 327 7.21 -18.66 -17.32
C GLY A 327 7.92 -18.30 -16.01
N ARG A 328 7.21 -18.38 -14.87
CA ARG A 328 7.76 -18.05 -13.54
C ARG A 328 8.11 -19.34 -12.79
N VAL A 329 8.96 -19.21 -11.78
CA VAL A 329 9.29 -20.34 -10.90
C VAL A 329 8.02 -20.78 -10.18
N GLY A 330 7.61 -22.00 -10.45
CA GLY A 330 6.46 -22.65 -9.83
C GLY A 330 6.86 -23.55 -8.66
N GLU A 331 8.11 -24.03 -8.67
CA GLU A 331 8.71 -24.78 -7.56
C GLU A 331 10.22 -24.63 -7.61
N LEU A 332 10.82 -24.38 -6.42
CA LEU A 332 12.26 -24.37 -6.19
C LEU A 332 12.63 -25.56 -5.30
N ARG A 333 13.68 -26.29 -5.65
CA ARG A 333 14.24 -27.36 -4.83
C ARG A 333 15.58 -26.92 -4.25
N ILE A 334 15.78 -27.07 -2.96
CA ILE A 334 17.03 -26.84 -2.25
C ILE A 334 17.56 -28.20 -1.81
N VAL A 335 18.75 -28.58 -2.29
CA VAL A 335 19.35 -29.89 -2.04
C VAL A 335 20.48 -29.73 -1.02
N PHE A 336 20.49 -30.59 -0.04
CA PHE A 336 21.50 -30.69 1.00
C PHE A 336 22.33 -31.95 0.82
N GLU A 337 23.38 -32.15 1.62
CA GLU A 337 24.13 -33.42 1.64
C GLU A 337 23.21 -34.62 1.92
N HIS A 338 22.23 -34.43 2.78
CA HIS A 338 21.23 -35.46 3.10
C HIS A 338 19.83 -34.88 2.98
N GLY A 339 19.15 -35.20 1.86
CA GLY A 339 17.79 -34.77 1.62
C GLY A 339 17.63 -33.46 0.85
N ASP A 340 16.39 -33.06 0.69
CA ASP A 340 16.02 -31.83 -0.02
C ASP A 340 14.72 -31.24 0.55
N VAL A 341 14.47 -29.98 0.21
CA VAL A 341 13.20 -29.31 0.48
C VAL A 341 12.65 -28.68 -0.79
N ARG A 342 11.35 -28.78 -1.00
CA ARG A 342 10.63 -28.17 -2.12
C ARG A 342 9.85 -26.95 -1.66
N ILE A 343 10.10 -25.84 -2.31
CA ILE A 343 9.51 -24.54 -2.01
C ILE A 343 8.51 -24.18 -3.11
N PRO A 344 7.20 -24.08 -2.82
CA PRO A 344 6.22 -23.67 -3.81
C PRO A 344 6.43 -22.23 -4.26
N GLY A 345 6.10 -21.90 -5.52
CA GLY A 345 6.33 -20.62 -6.17
C GLY A 345 5.90 -19.41 -5.34
N GLY A 346 4.76 -19.47 -4.66
CA GLY A 346 4.28 -18.41 -3.78
C GLY A 346 5.18 -18.09 -2.58
N ALA A 347 6.00 -19.07 -2.12
CA ALA A 347 6.93 -18.89 -1.01
C ALA A 347 8.36 -18.53 -1.45
N VAL A 348 8.72 -18.75 -2.72
CA VAL A 348 10.10 -18.57 -3.21
C VAL A 348 10.69 -17.21 -2.86
N ARG A 349 9.93 -16.12 -3.02
CA ARG A 349 10.42 -14.77 -2.76
C ARG A 349 10.76 -14.50 -1.29
N SER A 350 10.08 -15.17 -0.37
CA SER A 350 10.30 -15.04 1.07
C SER A 350 11.37 -16.00 1.60
N ILE A 351 11.70 -17.05 0.86
CA ILE A 351 12.73 -18.03 1.22
C ILE A 351 14.08 -17.65 0.60
N LEU A 352 14.16 -17.49 -0.73
CA LEU A 352 15.38 -17.09 -1.44
C LEU A 352 15.50 -15.56 -1.43
N ARG A 353 15.85 -14.98 -0.30
CA ARG A 353 16.00 -13.53 -0.13
C ARG A 353 17.36 -13.03 -0.61
N PRO A 354 17.45 -11.83 -1.20
CA PRO A 354 18.76 -11.20 -1.47
C PRO A 354 19.47 -10.76 -0.19
N GLU A 355 18.67 -10.26 0.78
CA GLU A 355 19.11 -9.86 2.13
C GLU A 355 18.03 -10.31 3.14
N VAL A 356 18.38 -10.30 4.41
CA VAL A 356 17.50 -10.79 5.49
C VAL A 356 16.15 -10.08 5.54
N ASP A 357 16.16 -8.78 5.30
CA ASP A 357 15.01 -7.87 5.37
C ASP A 357 14.38 -7.53 4.01
N ARG A 358 14.97 -8.03 2.90
CA ARG A 358 14.52 -7.74 1.54
C ARG A 358 14.07 -9.02 0.83
N THR A 359 12.81 -9.09 0.43
CA THR A 359 12.28 -10.19 -0.38
C THR A 359 12.83 -10.15 -1.81
N LEU A 360 12.92 -11.32 -2.48
CA LEU A 360 13.31 -11.40 -3.89
C LEU A 360 12.35 -10.60 -4.76
N SER A 361 12.88 -9.92 -5.77
CA SER A 361 12.10 -8.98 -6.59
C SER A 361 10.89 -9.64 -7.25
N SER A 362 11.05 -10.83 -7.85
CA SER A 362 9.96 -11.57 -8.49
C SER A 362 10.26 -13.07 -8.51
N THR A 363 9.32 -13.87 -8.98
CA THR A 363 9.51 -15.31 -9.29
C THR A 363 9.87 -15.57 -10.74
N ALA A 364 10.08 -14.53 -11.56
CA ALA A 364 10.51 -14.65 -12.95
C ALA A 364 12.04 -14.58 -13.02
N PHE A 365 12.72 -15.71 -12.89
CA PHE A 365 14.18 -15.77 -12.93
C PHE A 365 14.69 -17.15 -13.37
N GLN A 366 15.99 -17.17 -13.75
CA GLN A 366 16.78 -18.37 -13.97
C GLN A 366 17.90 -18.41 -12.94
N LEU A 367 18.34 -19.61 -12.55
CA LEU A 367 19.43 -19.85 -11.63
C LEU A 367 20.65 -20.39 -12.36
N THR A 368 21.82 -20.00 -11.87
CA THR A 368 23.12 -20.59 -12.25
C THR A 368 23.91 -20.81 -10.97
N GLY A 369 24.22 -22.07 -10.67
CA GLY A 369 25.04 -22.48 -9.53
C GLY A 369 26.48 -22.76 -9.97
N THR A 370 27.44 -22.40 -9.12
CA THR A 370 28.86 -22.85 -9.22
C THR A 370 29.12 -23.77 -8.04
N LYS A 371 29.79 -24.90 -8.30
CA LYS A 371 30.08 -25.92 -7.28
C LYS A 371 31.58 -26.16 -7.15
N ASP A 372 32.01 -26.52 -5.97
CA ASP A 372 33.34 -27.02 -5.68
C ASP A 372 33.22 -28.22 -4.71
N GLY A 373 33.88 -29.33 -5.00
CA GLY A 373 33.79 -30.56 -4.21
C GLY A 373 32.37 -31.08 -3.97
N GLY A 374 31.46 -30.87 -4.94
CA GLY A 374 30.03 -31.23 -4.82
C GLY A 374 29.18 -30.27 -4.01
N ARG A 375 29.74 -29.22 -3.41
CA ARG A 375 29.04 -28.21 -2.63
C ARG A 375 28.80 -26.94 -3.45
N LEU A 376 27.65 -26.30 -3.26
CA LEU A 376 27.33 -25.03 -3.89
C LEU A 376 28.16 -23.92 -3.27
N THR A 377 29.01 -23.28 -4.06
CA THR A 377 29.87 -22.17 -3.59
C THR A 377 29.32 -20.81 -3.98
N ARG A 378 28.55 -20.74 -5.08
CA ARG A 378 27.96 -19.51 -5.59
C ARG A 378 26.62 -19.80 -6.27
N LEU A 379 25.62 -18.98 -6.02
CA LEU A 379 24.31 -19.00 -6.70
C LEU A 379 24.05 -17.63 -7.31
N VAL A 380 23.60 -17.61 -8.56
CA VAL A 380 23.19 -16.40 -9.27
C VAL A 380 21.76 -16.56 -9.74
N ALA A 381 20.90 -15.57 -9.46
CA ALA A 381 19.58 -15.43 -10.04
C ALA A 381 19.57 -14.23 -10.99
N ALA A 382 19.24 -14.46 -12.26
CA ALA A 382 18.98 -13.42 -13.25
C ALA A 382 17.49 -13.39 -13.58
N GLY A 383 16.84 -12.26 -13.32
CA GLY A 383 15.39 -12.21 -13.35
C GLY A 383 14.79 -10.94 -13.95
N ALA A 384 13.46 -10.90 -13.97
CA ALA A 384 12.67 -9.85 -14.58
C ALA A 384 11.49 -9.47 -13.70
N GLY A 385 11.22 -8.15 -13.62
CA GLY A 385 10.07 -7.60 -12.94
C GLY A 385 10.18 -7.51 -11.41
N SER A 386 9.16 -6.96 -10.78
CA SER A 386 9.06 -6.74 -9.33
C SER A 386 7.61 -6.82 -8.87
N GLY A 387 7.38 -7.62 -7.82
CA GLY A 387 6.06 -7.89 -7.25
C GLY A 387 5.57 -9.31 -7.58
N HIS A 388 4.30 -9.58 -7.24
CA HIS A 388 3.65 -10.88 -7.41
C HIS A 388 3.17 -11.16 -8.85
N ALA A 389 3.18 -10.16 -9.70
CA ALA A 389 2.82 -10.21 -11.12
C ALA A 389 1.32 -10.46 -11.44
N VAL A 390 0.41 -10.52 -10.48
CA VAL A 390 -1.03 -10.72 -10.72
C VAL A 390 -1.73 -9.38 -10.98
N GLY A 391 -2.66 -9.35 -11.96
CA GLY A 391 -3.45 -8.17 -12.28
C GLY A 391 -2.67 -7.08 -13.00
N MET A 392 -2.88 -5.79 -12.66
CA MET A 392 -2.28 -4.68 -13.39
C MET A 392 -0.80 -4.49 -13.10
N CYS A 393 0.02 -4.46 -14.16
CA CYS A 393 1.41 -4.03 -14.11
C CYS A 393 1.47 -2.49 -14.13
N GLN A 394 1.93 -1.85 -13.04
CA GLN A 394 1.99 -0.39 -12.94
C GLN A 394 2.88 0.24 -14.02
N TRP A 395 4.11 -0.27 -14.20
CA TRP A 395 4.99 0.21 -15.26
C TRP A 395 4.51 -0.15 -16.66
N GLY A 396 3.80 -1.28 -16.82
CA GLY A 396 3.14 -1.60 -18.08
C GLY A 396 1.98 -0.63 -18.38
N ALA A 397 1.19 -0.24 -17.37
CA ALA A 397 0.17 0.80 -17.50
C ALA A 397 0.79 2.14 -17.93
N VAL A 398 1.93 2.52 -17.33
CA VAL A 398 2.69 3.73 -17.72
C VAL A 398 3.15 3.65 -19.17
N GLY A 399 3.74 2.54 -19.61
CA GLY A 399 4.16 2.37 -21.00
C GLY A 399 3.00 2.39 -21.99
N ARG A 400 1.86 1.82 -21.62
CA ARG A 400 0.62 1.87 -22.41
C ARG A 400 0.04 3.28 -22.51
N ALA A 401 0.08 4.05 -21.41
CA ALA A 401 -0.31 5.46 -21.42
C ALA A 401 0.58 6.28 -22.35
N ARG A 402 1.90 6.12 -22.32
CA ARG A 402 2.87 6.74 -23.26
C ARG A 402 2.58 6.37 -24.72
N ALA A 403 2.03 5.18 -24.95
CA ALA A 403 1.59 4.73 -26.28
C ALA A 403 0.19 5.22 -26.65
N GLY A 404 -0.40 6.19 -25.90
CA GLY A 404 -1.68 6.80 -26.19
C GLY A 404 -2.91 5.97 -25.77
N GLN A 405 -2.74 4.88 -25.01
CA GLN A 405 -3.88 4.12 -24.50
C GLN A 405 -4.52 4.84 -23.32
N ASP A 406 -5.85 4.96 -23.33
CA ASP A 406 -6.60 5.49 -22.21
C ASP A 406 -6.72 4.49 -21.04
N HIS A 407 -7.20 4.95 -19.88
CA HIS A 407 -7.33 4.10 -18.70
C HIS A 407 -8.29 2.93 -18.90
N ARG A 408 -9.35 3.07 -19.70
CA ARG A 408 -10.32 2.01 -20.00
C ARG A 408 -9.65 0.88 -20.79
N ARG A 409 -8.84 1.22 -21.78
CA ARG A 409 -8.08 0.25 -22.57
C ARG A 409 -7.00 -0.45 -21.71
N ILE A 410 -6.32 0.29 -20.85
CA ILE A 410 -5.35 -0.27 -19.91
C ILE A 410 -6.03 -1.29 -18.99
N LEU A 411 -7.13 -0.92 -18.35
CA LEU A 411 -7.89 -1.78 -17.44
C LEU A 411 -8.44 -3.02 -18.14
N SER A 412 -9.08 -2.88 -19.31
CA SER A 412 -9.62 -4.03 -20.07
C SER A 412 -8.53 -5.00 -20.54
N THR A 413 -7.29 -4.53 -20.68
CA THR A 413 -6.15 -5.38 -21.02
C THR A 413 -5.72 -6.23 -19.83
N TYR A 414 -5.54 -5.64 -18.65
CA TYR A 414 -5.05 -6.37 -17.47
C TYR A 414 -6.14 -7.16 -16.75
N PHE A 415 -7.41 -6.81 -16.93
CA PHE A 415 -8.57 -7.48 -16.34
C PHE A 415 -9.57 -7.88 -17.44
N PRO A 416 -9.22 -8.87 -18.27
CA PRO A 416 -10.04 -9.26 -19.42
C PRO A 416 -11.41 -9.79 -18.99
N GLY A 417 -12.44 -9.37 -19.73
CA GLY A 417 -13.83 -9.79 -19.50
C GLY A 417 -14.53 -9.05 -18.35
N THR A 418 -13.92 -8.02 -17.77
CA THR A 418 -14.56 -7.15 -16.78
C THR A 418 -15.28 -5.98 -17.44
N THR A 419 -16.26 -5.43 -16.73
CA THR A 419 -16.90 -4.14 -17.02
C THR A 419 -16.35 -3.05 -16.10
N LEU A 420 -16.36 -1.81 -16.57
CA LEU A 420 -16.02 -0.63 -15.78
C LEU A 420 -17.33 0.11 -15.47
N ASP A 421 -17.80 -0.01 -14.24
CA ASP A 421 -19.08 0.52 -13.81
C ASP A 421 -18.89 1.65 -12.78
N ARG A 422 -19.83 2.60 -12.75
CA ARG A 422 -19.93 3.61 -11.70
C ARG A 422 -21.00 3.18 -10.69
N ILE A 423 -20.65 3.17 -9.39
CA ILE A 423 -21.55 2.62 -8.34
C ILE A 423 -22.12 3.67 -7.39
N TYR A 424 -21.65 4.91 -7.45
CA TYR A 424 -22.19 6.11 -6.80
C TYR A 424 -21.86 7.39 -7.57
#